data_5f23ff1b9ecb7e7056f79e6ffbc0f113
#
_entry.id   5f23ff1b9ecb7e7056f79e6ffbc0f113
#
_cell.length_a   1.000
_cell.length_b   1.000
_cell.length_c   1.000
_cell.angle_alpha   90.00
_cell.angle_beta   90.00
_cell.angle_gamma   90.00
#
_symmetry.space_group_name_H-M   'P 1'
#
loop_
_entity.id
_entity.type
_entity.pdbx_description
1 polymer ?
#
loop_
_entity_poly.entity_id
_entity_poly.type
_entity_poly.pdbx_seq_one_letter_code
_entity_poly.pdbx_strand_id
1 'polypeptide(L)'
;MHQKIIAIILSLMITSALFAQESSEKTMRRLTIGTDILPLIGGLPFGFVGLLHNDGKNEINASAFYFNDDDENISALGFYPAYRFYPKGKGKGKFFEGGVGAGFINWNYGQEKVSSITFWPTVNLGYRWSWNFGLSIAPFIGGNYGIGKVEASDGTIKTFKEDDGSESEITGSLNPSIGIEIGYMF
;
A
#
# COMPACT_ATOMS: atom_id res chain seq x y z
N MET A 1 -1.08 -9.12 19.49
CA MET A 1 -0.01 -9.06 18.46
C MET A 1 0.08 -7.67 17.81
N HIS A 2 -1.01 -7.00 17.47
CA HIS A 2 -1.05 -5.67 16.84
C HIS A 2 -0.28 -4.56 17.56
N GLN A 3 -0.34 -4.51 18.90
CA GLN A 3 0.38 -3.50 19.69
C GLN A 3 1.90 -3.57 19.52
N LYS A 4 2.48 -4.77 19.32
CA LYS A 4 3.93 -4.94 19.11
C LYS A 4 4.37 -4.44 17.74
N ILE A 5 3.55 -4.62 16.71
CA ILE A 5 3.85 -4.15 15.33
C ILE A 5 3.78 -2.63 15.27
N ILE A 6 2.76 -2.02 15.88
CA ILE A 6 2.64 -0.56 15.98
C ILE A 6 3.84 0.02 16.73
N ALA A 7 4.28 -0.61 17.82
CA ALA A 7 5.45 -0.17 18.58
C ALA A 7 6.75 -0.25 17.75
N ILE A 8 6.92 -1.28 16.92
CA ILE A 8 8.08 -1.42 16.03
C ILE A 8 8.08 -0.34 14.94
N ILE A 9 6.93 -0.07 14.33
CA ILE A 9 6.81 0.98 13.31
C ILE A 9 7.06 2.36 13.93
N LEU A 10 6.49 2.66 15.10
CA LEU A 10 6.76 3.89 15.82
C LEU A 10 8.25 4.02 16.24
N SER A 11 8.86 2.94 16.71
CA SER A 11 10.27 2.89 17.09
C SER A 11 11.18 3.14 15.90
N LEU A 12 10.89 2.55 14.74
CA LEU A 12 11.61 2.80 13.48
C LEU A 12 11.45 4.25 13.02
N MET A 13 10.26 4.85 13.14
CA MET A 13 10.03 6.26 12.82
C MET A 13 10.78 7.19 13.76
N ILE A 14 10.83 6.91 15.07
CA ILE A 14 11.52 7.73 16.07
C ILE A 14 13.05 7.63 15.91
N THR A 15 13.58 6.41 15.70
CA THR A 15 15.03 6.22 15.47
C THR A 15 15.47 6.89 14.19
N SER A 16 14.72 6.78 13.12
CA SER A 16 15.04 7.44 11.86
C SER A 16 14.95 8.97 11.95
N ALA A 17 14.04 9.51 12.77
CA ALA A 17 13.97 10.95 13.05
C ALA A 17 15.21 11.47 13.82
N LEU A 18 15.75 10.68 14.73
CA LEU A 18 16.95 11.03 15.50
C LEU A 18 18.23 11.07 14.62
N PHE A 19 18.35 10.15 13.65
CA PHE A 19 19.46 10.15 12.69
C PHE A 19 19.39 11.29 11.65
N ALA A 20 18.18 11.82 11.35
CA ALA A 20 18.00 12.90 10.39
C ALA A 20 18.39 14.30 10.93
N GLN A 21 18.60 14.43 12.23
CA GLN A 21 18.87 15.73 12.87
C GLN A 21 20.31 16.25 12.65
N GLU A 22 21.23 15.41 12.15
CA GLU A 22 22.64 15.75 11.97
C GLU A 22 23.03 16.37 10.62
N SER A 23 22.16 16.39 9.61
CA SER A 23 22.52 17.00 8.31
C SER A 23 21.81 18.33 8.07
N SER A 24 22.44 19.38 8.54
CA SER A 24 22.02 20.80 8.42
C SER A 24 22.37 21.45 7.08
N GLU A 25 22.38 20.74 5.98
CA GLU A 25 22.43 21.33 4.64
C GLU A 25 21.06 21.25 3.96
N LYS A 26 20.74 22.30 3.16
CA LYS A 26 19.52 22.42 2.34
C LYS A 26 19.35 21.31 1.27
N THR A 27 19.67 20.10 1.61
CA THR A 27 19.51 18.93 0.75
C THR A 27 18.04 18.61 0.64
N MET A 28 17.53 18.51 -0.59
CA MET A 28 16.16 18.09 -0.82
C MET A 28 15.95 16.70 -0.18
N ARG A 29 15.01 16.59 0.73
CA ARG A 29 14.65 15.31 1.36
C ARG A 29 14.12 14.37 0.30
N ARG A 30 14.67 13.16 0.24
CA ARG A 30 14.41 12.23 -0.87
C ARG A 30 13.78 10.92 -0.47
N LEU A 31 14.03 10.48 0.76
CA LEU A 31 13.49 9.23 1.27
C LEU A 31 12.28 9.53 2.14
N THR A 32 11.16 8.91 1.84
CA THR A 32 9.95 8.94 2.67
C THR A 32 9.70 7.54 3.22
N ILE A 33 9.44 7.43 4.51
CA ILE A 33 8.97 6.18 5.13
C ILE A 33 7.68 6.49 5.86
N GLY A 34 6.66 5.67 5.71
CA GLY A 34 5.36 5.96 6.29
C GLY A 34 4.38 4.80 6.28
N THR A 35 3.15 5.13 6.62
CA THR A 35 2.01 4.20 6.62
C THR A 35 0.76 4.88 6.08
N ASP A 36 -0.17 4.09 5.53
CA ASP A 36 -1.54 4.55 5.29
C ASP A 36 -2.38 4.29 6.54
N ILE A 37 -3.06 5.34 7.00
CA ILE A 37 -3.83 5.28 8.26
C ILE A 37 -5.12 4.48 8.09
N LEU A 38 -5.79 4.57 6.93
CA LEU A 38 -7.10 3.93 6.78
C LEU A 38 -7.02 2.40 6.87
N PRO A 39 -6.11 1.71 6.18
CA PRO A 39 -5.88 0.28 6.40
C PRO A 39 -5.44 -0.03 7.84
N LEU A 40 -4.61 0.82 8.45
CA LEU A 40 -4.13 0.62 9.81
C LEU A 40 -5.26 0.66 10.85
N ILE A 41 -6.24 1.57 10.70
CA ILE A 41 -7.44 1.61 11.55
C ILE A 41 -8.28 0.34 11.37
N GLY A 42 -8.34 -0.22 10.15
CA GLY A 42 -8.97 -1.50 9.85
C GLY A 42 -8.20 -2.73 10.32
N GLY A 43 -7.07 -2.55 11.03
CA GLY A 43 -6.26 -3.65 11.53
C GLY A 43 -5.27 -4.23 10.51
N LEU A 44 -5.18 -3.65 9.32
CA LEU A 44 -4.23 -4.06 8.28
C LEU A 44 -2.96 -3.20 8.36
N PRO A 45 -1.82 -3.72 8.85
CA PRO A 45 -0.57 -2.98 8.88
C PRO A 45 -0.05 -2.78 7.46
N PHE A 46 0.03 -1.52 7.06
CA PHE A 46 0.46 -1.10 5.74
C PHE A 46 1.63 -0.11 5.87
N GLY A 47 2.75 -0.42 5.24
CA GLY A 47 3.92 0.43 5.23
C GLY A 47 4.35 0.78 3.82
N PHE A 48 4.94 1.98 3.64
CA PHE A 48 5.51 2.38 2.36
C PHE A 48 6.86 3.05 2.49
N VAL A 49 7.62 2.97 1.41
CA VAL A 49 8.87 3.69 1.20
C VAL A 49 8.79 4.42 -0.12
N GLY A 50 9.06 5.71 -0.12
CA GLY A 50 9.11 6.55 -1.32
C GLY A 50 10.52 7.10 -1.55
N LEU A 51 11.00 7.05 -2.79
CA LEU A 51 12.27 7.63 -3.20
C LEU A 51 12.03 8.73 -4.24
N LEU A 52 12.19 9.99 -3.82
CA LEU A 52 12.03 11.15 -4.66
C LEU A 52 13.29 11.37 -5.51
N HIS A 53 13.12 11.50 -6.81
CA HIS A 53 14.21 11.82 -7.74
C HIS A 53 14.69 13.27 -7.56
N ASN A 54 15.92 13.55 -8.03
CA ASN A 54 16.60 14.85 -7.88
C ASN A 54 15.84 16.04 -8.46
N ASP A 55 14.96 15.81 -9.43
CA ASP A 55 14.12 16.86 -10.03
C ASP A 55 12.95 17.29 -9.13
N GLY A 56 12.72 16.54 -8.05
CA GLY A 56 11.61 16.76 -7.12
C GLY A 56 10.22 16.49 -7.72
N LYS A 57 10.15 16.00 -8.96
CA LYS A 57 8.89 15.77 -9.65
C LYS A 57 8.49 14.30 -9.65
N ASN A 58 9.46 13.41 -9.64
CA ASN A 58 9.28 11.99 -9.84
C ASN A 58 9.63 11.23 -8.57
N GLU A 59 8.76 10.33 -8.12
CA GLU A 59 8.97 9.50 -6.93
C GLU A 59 8.62 8.05 -7.27
N ILE A 60 9.50 7.13 -6.91
CA ILE A 60 9.21 5.70 -6.92
C ILE A 60 8.74 5.34 -5.51
N ASN A 61 7.56 4.74 -5.42
CA ASN A 61 6.97 4.24 -4.20
C ASN A 61 6.94 2.72 -4.20
N ALA A 62 7.13 2.14 -3.03
CA ALA A 62 6.90 0.72 -2.79
C ALA A 62 6.17 0.57 -1.47
N SER A 63 5.03 -0.10 -1.49
CA SER A 63 4.22 -0.37 -0.31
C SER A 63 4.07 -1.86 -0.11
N ALA A 64 3.97 -2.27 1.15
CA ALA A 64 3.71 -3.65 1.51
C ALA A 64 2.75 -3.73 2.70
N PHE A 65 1.98 -4.80 2.74
CA PHE A 65 1.17 -5.14 3.89
C PHE A 65 1.29 -6.64 4.20
N TYR A 66 1.13 -6.96 5.48
CA TYR A 66 0.99 -8.32 5.95
C TYR A 66 -0.11 -8.36 7.01
N PHE A 67 -1.00 -9.32 6.86
CA PHE A 67 -2.10 -9.55 7.78
C PHE A 67 -2.16 -11.04 8.11
N ASN A 68 -2.38 -11.37 9.37
CA ASN A 68 -2.66 -12.73 9.81
C ASN A 68 -3.64 -12.67 10.97
N ASP A 69 -4.76 -13.35 10.80
CA ASP A 69 -5.78 -13.55 11.82
C ASP A 69 -5.94 -15.05 12.06
N ASP A 70 -5.45 -15.50 13.22
CA ASP A 70 -5.47 -16.91 13.59
C ASP A 70 -6.89 -17.37 13.96
N ASP A 71 -7.76 -16.45 14.42
CA ASP A 71 -9.14 -16.76 14.80
C ASP A 71 -10.02 -17.00 13.58
N GLU A 72 -9.84 -16.19 12.53
CA GLU A 72 -10.55 -16.32 11.25
C GLU A 72 -9.80 -17.23 10.27
N ASN A 73 -8.58 -17.67 10.60
CA ASN A 73 -7.70 -18.44 9.71
C ASN A 73 -7.47 -17.73 8.36
N ILE A 74 -7.29 -16.41 8.39
CA ILE A 74 -7.01 -15.58 7.22
C ILE A 74 -5.57 -15.07 7.30
N SER A 75 -4.83 -15.22 6.22
CA SER A 75 -3.53 -14.55 6.05
C SER A 75 -3.46 -13.87 4.70
N ALA A 76 -2.86 -12.68 4.68
CA ALA A 76 -2.68 -11.90 3.46
C ALA A 76 -1.31 -11.22 3.45
N LEU A 77 -0.68 -11.23 2.29
CA LEU A 77 0.56 -10.52 2.00
C LEU A 77 0.41 -9.80 0.66
N GLY A 78 0.76 -8.54 0.62
CA GLY A 78 0.72 -7.78 -0.63
C GLY A 78 1.88 -6.81 -0.77
N PHE A 79 2.20 -6.52 -2.03
CA PHE A 79 3.23 -5.58 -2.44
C PHE A 79 2.70 -4.70 -3.57
N TYR A 80 2.96 -3.38 -3.49
CA TYR A 80 2.47 -2.40 -4.45
C TYR A 80 3.59 -1.42 -4.81
N PRO A 81 4.35 -1.66 -5.90
CA PRO A 81 5.22 -0.67 -6.51
C PRO A 81 4.38 0.35 -7.29
N ALA A 82 4.73 1.63 -7.15
CA ALA A 82 4.06 2.73 -7.80
C ALA A 82 5.04 3.82 -8.24
N TYR A 83 4.61 4.59 -9.21
CA TYR A 83 5.27 5.80 -9.66
C TYR A 83 4.37 6.99 -9.39
N ARG A 84 4.93 8.03 -8.76
CA ARG A 84 4.21 9.25 -8.38
C ARG A 84 4.85 10.46 -9.05
N PHE A 85 4.01 11.28 -9.67
CA PHE A 85 4.43 12.49 -10.37
C PHE A 85 3.87 13.74 -9.70
N TYR A 86 4.74 14.70 -9.38
CA TYR A 86 4.43 15.99 -8.78
C TYR A 86 4.61 17.12 -9.82
N PRO A 87 3.55 17.67 -10.42
CA PRO A 87 3.66 18.68 -11.50
C PRO A 87 4.44 19.93 -11.09
N LYS A 88 4.33 20.35 -9.81
CA LYS A 88 5.02 21.52 -9.27
C LYS A 88 6.43 21.22 -8.74
N GLY A 89 6.83 19.96 -8.70
CA GLY A 89 8.11 19.52 -8.12
C GLY A 89 8.16 19.61 -6.59
N LYS A 90 9.35 19.39 -6.03
CA LYS A 90 9.67 19.43 -4.58
C LYS A 90 9.03 18.30 -3.75
N GLY A 91 8.50 17.23 -4.38
CA GLY A 91 7.87 16.10 -3.69
C GLY A 91 6.68 16.51 -2.82
N LYS A 92 6.01 17.61 -3.14
CA LYS A 92 4.85 18.12 -2.41
C LYS A 92 3.83 18.78 -3.33
N GLY A 93 2.60 18.98 -2.81
CA GLY A 93 1.48 19.50 -3.57
C GLY A 93 0.68 18.38 -4.24
N LYS A 94 -0.02 18.72 -5.31
CA LYS A 94 -0.80 17.75 -6.08
C LYS A 94 0.12 16.70 -6.69
N PHE A 95 -0.33 15.45 -6.70
CA PHE A 95 0.36 14.35 -7.37
C PHE A 95 -0.61 13.44 -8.11
N PHE A 96 -0.07 12.76 -9.12
CA PHE A 96 -0.66 11.64 -9.82
C PHE A 96 0.17 10.41 -9.50
N GLU A 97 -0.48 9.30 -9.23
CA GLU A 97 0.19 8.04 -8.95
C GLU A 97 -0.40 6.93 -9.82
N GLY A 98 0.46 6.07 -10.33
CA GLY A 98 0.09 4.84 -11.01
C GLY A 98 0.98 3.69 -10.55
N GLY A 99 0.39 2.54 -10.34
CA GLY A 99 1.12 1.36 -9.89
C GLY A 99 0.39 0.07 -10.16
N VAL A 100 1.03 -1.04 -9.83
CA VAL A 100 0.45 -2.37 -9.93
C VAL A 100 0.75 -3.12 -8.65
N GLY A 101 -0.27 -3.51 -7.91
CA GLY A 101 -0.13 -4.38 -6.75
C GLY A 101 -0.25 -5.85 -7.11
N ALA A 102 0.34 -6.67 -6.26
CA ALA A 102 0.16 -8.12 -6.26
C ALA A 102 0.02 -8.61 -4.81
N GLY A 103 -0.84 -9.59 -4.58
CA GLY A 103 -1.03 -10.15 -3.25
C GLY A 103 -1.49 -11.59 -3.26
N PHE A 104 -1.23 -12.21 -2.12
CA PHE A 104 -1.64 -13.56 -1.81
C PHE A 104 -2.56 -13.50 -0.60
N ILE A 105 -3.71 -14.15 -0.69
CA ILE A 105 -4.66 -14.28 0.41
C ILE A 105 -4.96 -15.75 0.59
N ASN A 106 -4.83 -16.24 1.82
CA ASN A 106 -5.24 -17.58 2.18
C ASN A 106 -6.34 -17.49 3.23
N TRP A 107 -7.37 -18.29 3.10
CA TRP A 107 -8.46 -18.35 4.07
C TRP A 107 -9.12 -19.72 4.06
N ASN A 108 -9.89 -20.01 5.10
CA ASN A 108 -10.70 -21.22 5.15
C ASN A 108 -12.13 -20.92 4.66
N TYR A 109 -12.61 -21.71 3.72
CA TYR A 109 -14.00 -21.68 3.28
C TYR A 109 -14.68 -22.97 3.74
N GLY A 110 -15.36 -22.93 4.88
CA GLY A 110 -15.84 -24.13 5.55
C GLY A 110 -14.70 -25.04 6.03
N GLN A 111 -14.57 -26.23 5.47
CA GLN A 111 -13.48 -27.16 5.76
C GLN A 111 -12.33 -27.10 4.73
N GLU A 112 -12.51 -26.34 3.66
CA GLU A 112 -11.52 -26.22 2.59
C GLU A 112 -10.58 -25.03 2.86
N LYS A 113 -9.28 -25.25 2.61
CA LYS A 113 -8.31 -24.15 2.51
C LYS A 113 -8.34 -23.60 1.09
N VAL A 114 -8.43 -22.30 0.96
CA VAL A 114 -8.50 -21.61 -0.32
C VAL A 114 -7.40 -20.55 -0.36
N SER A 115 -6.78 -20.39 -1.52
CA SER A 115 -5.79 -19.34 -1.76
C SER A 115 -6.19 -18.50 -2.96
N SER A 116 -5.83 -17.23 -2.93
CA SER A 116 -6.02 -16.32 -4.06
C SER A 116 -4.72 -15.59 -4.36
N ILE A 117 -4.44 -15.48 -5.66
CA ILE A 117 -3.44 -14.55 -6.19
C ILE A 117 -4.21 -13.43 -6.87
N THR A 118 -3.95 -12.20 -6.47
CA THR A 118 -4.64 -11.03 -7.00
C THR A 118 -3.63 -10.00 -7.49
N PHE A 119 -3.91 -9.39 -8.66
CA PHE A 119 -3.20 -8.23 -9.20
C PHE A 119 -4.16 -7.06 -9.23
N TRP A 120 -3.65 -5.85 -8.92
CA TRP A 120 -4.49 -4.65 -8.94
C TRP A 120 -3.73 -3.44 -9.52
N PRO A 121 -3.81 -3.21 -10.86
CA PRO A 121 -3.43 -1.91 -11.40
C PRO A 121 -4.26 -0.80 -10.74
N THR A 122 -3.58 0.28 -10.36
CA THR A 122 -4.14 1.37 -9.56
C THR A 122 -3.76 2.71 -10.16
N VAL A 123 -4.68 3.67 -10.11
CA VAL A 123 -4.42 5.08 -10.39
C VAL A 123 -4.99 5.93 -9.26
N ASN A 124 -4.18 6.88 -8.76
CA ASN A 124 -4.55 7.75 -7.67
C ASN A 124 -4.23 9.21 -7.99
N LEU A 125 -5.02 10.10 -7.42
CA LEU A 125 -4.80 11.53 -7.36
C LEU A 125 -4.72 11.93 -5.90
N GLY A 126 -3.77 12.79 -5.55
CA GLY A 126 -3.64 13.19 -4.16
C GLY A 126 -2.96 14.54 -3.99
N TYR A 127 -2.79 14.89 -2.73
CA TYR A 127 -2.08 16.09 -2.34
C TYR A 127 -1.20 15.80 -1.14
N ARG A 128 0.11 16.08 -1.24
CA ARG A 128 1.06 15.93 -0.13
C ARG A 128 1.37 17.28 0.49
N TRP A 129 1.11 17.43 1.78
CA TRP A 129 1.72 18.44 2.62
C TRP A 129 3.02 17.89 3.21
N SER A 130 4.06 18.69 3.23
CA SER A 130 5.31 18.35 3.91
C SER A 130 5.86 19.56 4.65
N TRP A 131 6.33 19.33 5.86
CA TRP A 131 6.87 20.34 6.74
C TRP A 131 8.40 20.26 6.77
N ASN A 132 9.04 21.36 7.15
CA ASN A 132 10.51 21.46 7.17
C ASN A 132 11.18 20.47 8.14
N PHE A 133 10.46 20.04 9.17
CA PHE A 133 10.96 19.02 10.11
C PHE A 133 10.81 17.58 9.61
N GLY A 134 10.22 17.38 8.44
CA GLY A 134 10.17 16.08 7.75
C GLY A 134 8.82 15.38 7.75
N LEU A 135 7.87 15.75 8.60
CA LEU A 135 6.53 15.18 8.56
C LEU A 135 5.89 15.40 7.19
N SER A 136 5.19 14.41 6.68
CA SER A 136 4.35 14.52 5.50
C SER A 136 3.00 13.86 5.73
N ILE A 137 1.95 14.45 5.15
CA ILE A 137 0.59 13.90 5.12
C ILE A 137 0.10 13.98 3.69
N ALA A 138 -0.44 12.88 3.17
CA ALA A 138 -0.87 12.80 1.78
C ALA A 138 -2.19 12.04 1.63
N PRO A 139 -3.35 12.72 1.70
CA PRO A 139 -4.61 12.14 1.29
C PRO A 139 -4.63 11.91 -0.22
N PHE A 140 -5.26 10.82 -0.62
CA PHE A 140 -5.46 10.46 -2.00
C PHE A 140 -6.82 9.80 -2.24
N ILE A 141 -7.25 9.84 -3.49
CA ILE A 141 -8.42 9.14 -4.00
C ILE A 141 -8.11 8.62 -5.40
N GLY A 142 -8.67 7.48 -5.74
CA GLY A 142 -8.47 6.86 -7.04
C GLY A 142 -9.31 5.62 -7.23
N GLY A 143 -8.79 4.70 -8.02
CA GLY A 143 -9.40 3.41 -8.25
C GLY A 143 -8.37 2.36 -8.62
N ASN A 144 -8.71 1.13 -8.33
CA ASN A 144 -7.96 -0.03 -8.78
C ASN A 144 -8.90 -1.04 -9.44
N TYR A 145 -8.34 -1.83 -10.33
CA TYR A 145 -9.05 -2.95 -10.94
C TYR A 145 -8.41 -4.25 -10.45
N GLY A 146 -9.06 -4.91 -9.50
CA GLY A 146 -8.59 -6.20 -8.98
C GLY A 146 -8.85 -7.31 -9.99
N ILE A 147 -7.82 -8.09 -10.29
CA ILE A 147 -7.89 -9.30 -11.13
C ILE A 147 -7.34 -10.43 -10.27
N GLY A 148 -8.16 -11.43 -9.98
CA GLY A 148 -7.76 -12.51 -9.09
C GLY A 148 -8.21 -13.88 -9.57
N LYS A 149 -7.49 -14.90 -9.09
CA LYS A 149 -7.80 -16.30 -9.29
C LYS A 149 -7.84 -16.96 -7.92
N VAL A 150 -8.83 -17.81 -7.70
CA VAL A 150 -9.01 -18.54 -6.44
C VAL A 150 -8.77 -20.02 -6.68
N GLU A 151 -7.92 -20.62 -5.88
CA GLU A 151 -7.53 -22.02 -5.97
C GLU A 151 -7.79 -22.73 -4.63
N ALA A 152 -8.42 -23.88 -4.67
CA ALA A 152 -8.60 -24.74 -3.52
C ALA A 152 -7.31 -25.52 -3.20
N SER A 153 -7.23 -26.10 -2.00
CA SER A 153 -6.04 -26.81 -1.53
C SER A 153 -5.70 -28.09 -2.33
N ASP A 154 -6.65 -28.62 -3.08
CA ASP A 154 -6.47 -29.75 -3.98
C ASP A 154 -5.98 -29.35 -5.39
N GLY A 155 -5.73 -28.05 -5.62
CA GLY A 155 -5.34 -27.50 -6.91
C GLY A 155 -6.51 -27.20 -7.84
N THR A 156 -7.76 -27.41 -7.41
CA THR A 156 -8.94 -27.09 -8.22
C THR A 156 -9.14 -25.58 -8.26
N ILE A 157 -9.25 -25.02 -9.47
CA ILE A 157 -9.57 -23.61 -9.66
C ILE A 157 -11.07 -23.43 -9.45
N LYS A 158 -11.43 -22.47 -8.60
CA LYS A 158 -12.84 -22.13 -8.36
C LYS A 158 -13.33 -21.24 -9.50
N THR A 159 -14.42 -21.65 -10.13
CA THR A 159 -15.13 -20.85 -11.13
C THR A 159 -16.18 -19.97 -10.46
N PHE A 160 -16.37 -18.77 -11.00
CA PHE A 160 -17.38 -17.83 -10.56
C PHE A 160 -18.40 -17.63 -11.68
N LYS A 161 -19.67 -17.58 -11.31
CA LYS A 161 -20.72 -17.23 -12.28
C LYS A 161 -20.77 -15.72 -12.44
N GLU A 162 -20.66 -15.28 -13.68
CA GLU A 162 -20.87 -13.89 -14.06
C GLU A 162 -22.39 -13.62 -14.21
N ASP A 163 -22.75 -12.33 -14.24
CA ASP A 163 -24.17 -11.93 -14.33
C ASP A 163 -24.86 -12.39 -15.62
N ASP A 164 -24.09 -12.69 -16.66
CA ASP A 164 -24.58 -13.25 -17.94
C ASP A 164 -24.75 -14.79 -17.92
N GLY A 165 -24.41 -15.41 -16.79
CA GLY A 165 -24.48 -16.86 -16.59
C GLY A 165 -23.26 -17.64 -17.09
N SER A 166 -22.23 -16.97 -17.62
CA SER A 166 -20.95 -17.57 -17.93
C SER A 166 -20.16 -17.91 -16.67
N GLU A 167 -19.26 -18.90 -16.75
CA GLU A 167 -18.36 -19.25 -15.66
C GLU A 167 -16.95 -18.73 -15.99
N SER A 168 -16.35 -18.00 -15.07
CA SER A 168 -14.97 -17.49 -15.18
C SER A 168 -14.10 -18.01 -14.05
N GLU A 169 -12.88 -18.41 -14.37
CA GLU A 169 -11.84 -18.75 -13.39
C GLU A 169 -11.15 -17.50 -12.81
N ILE A 170 -11.35 -16.35 -13.45
CA ILE A 170 -10.75 -15.08 -13.09
C ILE A 170 -11.86 -14.12 -12.71
N THR A 171 -11.76 -13.54 -11.53
CA THR A 171 -12.65 -12.46 -11.10
C THR A 171 -12.01 -11.12 -11.34
N GLY A 172 -12.78 -10.17 -11.85
CA GLY A 172 -12.38 -8.79 -12.01
C GLY A 172 -13.32 -7.85 -11.27
N SER A 173 -12.80 -6.88 -10.53
CA SER A 173 -13.63 -5.89 -9.86
C SER A 173 -12.98 -4.52 -9.87
N LEU A 174 -13.79 -3.49 -10.14
CA LEU A 174 -13.38 -2.11 -9.98
C LEU A 174 -13.66 -1.66 -8.55
N ASN A 175 -12.63 -1.22 -7.84
CA ASN A 175 -12.74 -0.79 -6.46
C ASN A 175 -12.27 0.66 -6.31
N PRO A 176 -12.93 1.47 -5.48
CA PRO A 176 -12.42 2.77 -5.11
C PRO A 176 -11.13 2.61 -4.28
N SER A 177 -10.18 3.50 -4.51
CA SER A 177 -8.97 3.63 -3.70
C SER A 177 -9.04 4.97 -2.97
N ILE A 178 -8.98 4.94 -1.65
CA ILE A 178 -8.94 6.12 -0.81
C ILE A 178 -8.00 5.87 0.36
N GLY A 179 -7.17 6.86 0.70
CA GLY A 179 -6.22 6.71 1.81
C GLY A 179 -5.69 8.05 2.30
N ILE A 180 -5.01 7.97 3.43
CA ILE A 180 -4.27 9.07 4.04
C ILE A 180 -2.90 8.54 4.48
N GLU A 181 -1.88 8.82 3.72
CA GLU A 181 -0.51 8.48 4.10
C GLU A 181 0.03 9.47 5.13
N ILE A 182 0.67 8.95 6.16
CA ILE A 182 1.52 9.72 7.07
C ILE A 182 2.93 9.16 6.96
N GLY A 183 3.91 10.03 6.74
CA GLY A 183 5.29 9.64 6.59
C GLY A 183 6.27 10.67 7.10
N TYR A 184 7.52 10.24 7.19
CA TYR A 184 8.65 11.10 7.49
C TYR A 184 9.61 11.13 6.30
N MET A 185 10.00 12.31 5.88
CA MET A 185 10.92 12.58 4.77
C MET A 185 12.30 12.92 5.31
N PHE A 186 13.32 12.18 4.84
CA PHE A 186 14.74 12.34 5.20
C PHE A 186 15.53 13.08 4.14
#